data_185374d89c2c248f28cae565a79b94d0
#
_entry.id   185374d89c2c248f28cae565a79b94d0
#
_cell.length_a   1.000
_cell.length_b   1.000
_cell.length_c   1.000
_cell.angle_alpha   90.00
_cell.angle_beta   90.00
_cell.angle_gamma   90.00
#
_symmetry.space_group_name_H-M   'P 1'
#
loop_
_entity.id
_entity.type
_entity.pdbx_description
1 polymer ?
#
loop_
_entity_poly.entity_id
_entity_poly.type
_entity_poly.pdbx_seq_one_letter_code
_entity_poly.pdbx_strand_id
1 'polypeptide(L)'
;YCIKWAKRELKPKTNFKALNDLSFTINKGERVGIIGFNGAGKSTLLKVLSGVFKPTKGKVYTAGKIAPLLELGAGFDHNYSGRENVFLNGAILGYSKEFLLSKYDEIVEFSELGDFMEIPIKNYSSGMNAKLGFSVATVVEPDILILDEILSVGDVKFQKKSGDKLKSMMGSGV
;
A
#
# COMPACT_ATOMS: atom_id res chain seq x y z
N TYR A 1 -25.21 -39.10 -20.80
CA TYR A 1 -24.71 -39.10 -19.41
C TYR A 1 -24.54 -37.65 -18.96
N CYS A 2 -25.45 -37.18 -18.09
CA CYS A 2 -25.43 -35.83 -17.54
C CYS A 2 -24.70 -35.87 -16.17
N ILE A 3 -23.49 -35.34 -16.10
CA ILE A 3 -22.77 -35.20 -14.82
C ILE A 3 -23.26 -33.91 -14.16
N LYS A 4 -24.17 -34.03 -13.18
CA LYS A 4 -24.52 -32.94 -12.28
C LYS A 4 -23.36 -32.66 -11.31
N TRP A 5 -22.60 -31.59 -11.54
CA TRP A 5 -21.70 -31.06 -10.56
C TRP A 5 -22.51 -30.39 -9.43
N ALA A 6 -22.60 -31.05 -8.30
CA ALA A 6 -23.12 -30.43 -7.08
C ALA A 6 -22.03 -29.46 -6.57
N LYS A 7 -22.25 -28.15 -6.69
CA LYS A 7 -21.50 -27.14 -5.95
C LYS A 7 -21.73 -27.40 -4.45
N ARG A 8 -20.80 -28.09 -3.83
CA ARG A 8 -20.75 -28.23 -2.38
C ARG A 8 -20.24 -26.88 -1.85
N GLU A 9 -21.16 -26.00 -1.44
CA GLU A 9 -20.79 -24.82 -0.66
C GLU A 9 -20.17 -25.31 0.65
N LEU A 10 -18.86 -25.22 0.75
CA LEU A 10 -18.14 -25.40 1.99
C LEU A 10 -18.44 -24.20 2.88
N LYS A 11 -19.54 -24.26 3.62
CA LYS A 11 -19.79 -23.30 4.71
C LYS A 11 -18.72 -23.53 5.77
N PRO A 12 -17.94 -22.52 6.13
CA PRO A 12 -16.98 -22.66 7.23
C PRO A 12 -17.75 -23.08 8.49
N LYS A 13 -17.30 -24.14 9.17
CA LYS A 13 -17.96 -24.70 10.35
C LYS A 13 -17.96 -23.74 11.55
N THR A 14 -17.12 -22.72 11.54
CA THR A 14 -17.04 -21.68 12.57
C THR A 14 -16.67 -20.34 11.94
N ASN A 15 -17.41 -19.28 12.25
CA ASN A 15 -17.07 -17.91 11.83
C ASN A 15 -16.02 -17.36 12.81
N PHE A 16 -14.81 -17.13 12.34
CA PHE A 16 -13.79 -16.41 13.10
C PHE A 16 -13.98 -14.91 12.95
N LYS A 17 -14.10 -14.18 14.06
CA LYS A 17 -14.15 -12.72 14.06
C LYS A 17 -12.73 -12.18 14.20
N ALA A 18 -12.14 -11.71 13.09
CA ALA A 18 -10.81 -11.11 13.10
C ALA A 18 -10.80 -9.73 13.80
N LEU A 19 -11.89 -8.99 13.68
CA LEU A 19 -12.12 -7.69 14.34
C LEU A 19 -13.49 -7.76 15.02
N ASN A 20 -13.57 -7.32 16.27
CA ASN A 20 -14.80 -7.37 17.04
C ASN A 20 -15.11 -6.01 17.67
N ASP A 21 -16.14 -5.35 17.12
CA ASP A 21 -16.75 -4.11 17.66
C ASP A 21 -15.73 -2.99 17.97
N LEU A 22 -14.98 -2.59 16.94
CA LEU A 22 -14.01 -1.50 17.04
C LEU A 22 -14.65 -0.19 16.57
N SER A 23 -14.57 0.84 17.39
CA SER A 23 -14.97 2.20 17.04
C SER A 23 -13.93 3.20 17.55
N PHE A 24 -13.39 3.99 16.64
CA PHE A 24 -12.43 5.06 16.97
C PHE A 24 -12.44 6.11 15.86
N THR A 25 -11.88 7.26 16.18
CA THR A 25 -11.67 8.38 15.24
C THR A 25 -10.22 8.80 15.32
N ILE A 26 -9.62 9.10 14.18
CA ILE A 26 -8.28 9.67 14.06
C ILE A 26 -8.44 11.02 13.37
N ASN A 27 -7.93 12.07 13.99
CA ASN A 27 -8.00 13.42 13.44
C ASN A 27 -6.80 13.72 12.56
N LYS A 28 -6.91 14.73 11.70
CA LYS A 28 -5.81 15.16 10.84
C LYS A 28 -4.57 15.54 11.68
N GLY A 29 -3.41 15.03 11.28
CA GLY A 29 -2.15 15.23 11.97
C GLY A 29 -1.90 14.31 13.18
N GLU A 30 -2.86 13.46 13.54
CA GLU A 30 -2.63 12.46 14.61
C GLU A 30 -1.80 11.28 14.11
N ARG A 31 -0.98 10.76 15.00
CA ARG A 31 -0.16 9.56 14.78
C ARG A 31 -0.62 8.48 15.74
N VAL A 32 -1.07 7.37 15.17
CA VAL A 32 -1.64 6.26 15.95
C VAL A 32 -0.82 5.00 15.76
N GLY A 33 -0.34 4.43 16.86
CA GLY A 33 0.34 3.13 16.86
C GLY A 33 -0.62 2.01 17.24
N ILE A 34 -0.69 0.96 16.43
CA ILE A 34 -1.49 -0.24 16.69
C ILE A 34 -0.59 -1.33 17.26
N ILE A 35 -0.77 -1.67 18.52
CA ILE A 35 0.04 -2.64 19.24
C ILE A 35 -0.80 -3.87 19.60
N GLY A 36 -0.21 -5.05 19.50
CA GLY A 36 -0.88 -6.31 19.86
C GLY A 36 -0.06 -7.54 19.46
N PHE A 37 -0.42 -8.69 19.99
CA PHE A 37 0.23 -9.96 19.66
C PHE A 37 0.05 -10.36 18.20
N ASN A 38 0.87 -11.30 17.72
CA ASN A 38 0.68 -11.90 16.40
C ASN A 38 -0.68 -12.59 16.34
N GLY A 39 -1.43 -12.37 15.24
CA GLY A 39 -2.79 -12.86 15.09
C GLY A 39 -3.88 -12.00 15.76
N ALA A 40 -3.55 -10.90 16.43
CA ALA A 40 -4.55 -10.00 17.06
C ALA A 40 -5.40 -9.21 16.07
N GLY A 41 -5.18 -9.33 14.76
CA GLY A 41 -5.96 -8.66 13.72
C GLY A 41 -5.40 -7.30 13.26
N LYS A 42 -4.18 -6.91 13.67
CA LYS A 42 -3.56 -5.64 13.27
C LYS A 42 -3.56 -5.43 11.76
N SER A 43 -2.97 -6.34 10.99
CA SER A 43 -2.92 -6.24 9.52
C SER A 43 -4.31 -6.32 8.89
N THR A 44 -5.26 -7.05 9.51
CA THR A 44 -6.66 -7.06 9.06
C THR A 44 -7.30 -5.68 9.24
N LEU A 45 -7.07 -5.04 10.38
CA LEU A 45 -7.55 -3.68 10.64
C LEU A 45 -6.97 -2.69 9.63
N LEU A 46 -5.66 -2.74 9.40
CA LEU A 46 -4.99 -1.87 8.41
C LEU A 46 -5.56 -2.09 6.99
N LYS A 47 -5.81 -3.35 6.59
CA LYS A 47 -6.44 -3.67 5.29
C LYS A 47 -7.89 -3.19 5.19
N VAL A 48 -8.62 -3.15 6.29
CA VAL A 48 -9.98 -2.56 6.34
C VAL A 48 -9.91 -1.04 6.25
N LEU A 49 -9.00 -0.39 6.97
CA LEU A 49 -8.81 1.06 6.92
C LEU A 49 -8.36 1.55 5.54
N SER A 50 -7.48 0.78 4.87
CA SER A 50 -7.02 1.09 3.51
C SER A 50 -8.03 0.78 2.41
N GLY A 51 -9.19 0.20 2.76
CA GLY A 51 -10.22 -0.17 1.78
C GLY A 51 -9.96 -1.46 1.00
N VAL A 52 -8.86 -2.16 1.27
CA VAL A 52 -8.55 -3.48 0.67
C VAL A 52 -9.60 -4.51 1.06
N PHE A 53 -10.05 -4.49 2.32
CA PHE A 53 -11.13 -5.33 2.79
C PHE A 53 -12.36 -4.49 3.16
N LYS A 54 -13.53 -4.94 2.72
CA LYS A 54 -14.79 -4.37 3.20
C LYS A 54 -15.14 -4.97 4.57
N PRO A 55 -15.52 -4.16 5.57
CA PRO A 55 -15.97 -4.68 6.85
C PRO A 55 -17.26 -5.48 6.69
N THR A 56 -17.40 -6.60 7.41
CA THR A 56 -18.62 -7.41 7.41
C THR A 56 -19.79 -6.66 8.04
N LYS A 57 -19.53 -5.83 9.04
CA LYS A 57 -20.49 -4.94 9.72
C LYS A 57 -19.78 -3.64 10.04
N GLY A 58 -20.55 -2.57 10.21
CA GLY A 58 -20.01 -1.22 10.43
C GLY A 58 -19.59 -0.54 9.14
N LYS A 59 -18.92 0.60 9.28
CA LYS A 59 -18.46 1.45 8.17
C LYS A 59 -17.12 2.09 8.52
N VAL A 60 -16.31 2.32 7.51
CA VAL A 60 -15.09 3.14 7.59
C VAL A 60 -15.34 4.41 6.78
N TYR A 61 -15.04 5.55 7.37
CA TYR A 61 -15.09 6.84 6.70
C TYR A 61 -13.67 7.41 6.69
N THR A 62 -13.20 7.83 5.53
CA THR A 62 -11.89 8.43 5.36
C THR A 62 -12.04 9.73 4.58
N ALA A 63 -11.34 10.77 5.01
CA ALA A 63 -11.26 12.05 4.31
C ALA A 63 -9.84 12.21 3.75
N GLY A 64 -9.70 12.16 2.41
CA GLY A 64 -8.42 12.28 1.73
C GLY A 64 -7.91 10.99 1.09
N LYS A 65 -6.73 11.09 0.47
CA LYS A 65 -6.08 9.98 -0.25
C LYS A 65 -5.24 9.15 0.70
N ILE A 66 -5.45 7.85 0.66
CA ILE A 66 -4.71 6.88 1.48
C ILE A 66 -3.58 6.28 0.66
N ALA A 67 -2.35 6.32 1.17
CA ALA A 67 -1.27 5.48 0.67
C ALA A 67 -1.01 4.34 1.67
N PRO A 68 -1.47 3.13 1.37
CA PRO A 68 -1.15 1.97 2.18
C PRO A 68 0.24 1.45 1.81
N LEU A 69 1.23 1.65 2.68
CA LEU A 69 2.54 0.99 2.56
C LEU A 69 2.52 -0.43 3.17
N LEU A 70 1.38 -1.10 3.11
CA LEU A 70 1.19 -2.46 3.66
C LEU A 70 1.81 -3.52 2.75
N GLU A 71 1.70 -3.33 1.46
CA GLU A 71 2.19 -4.24 0.42
C GLU A 71 2.76 -3.37 -0.71
N LEU A 72 4.06 -3.05 -0.61
CA LEU A 72 4.74 -2.23 -1.62
C LEU A 72 4.68 -2.90 -2.98
N GLY A 73 4.18 -2.17 -3.99
CA GLY A 73 3.94 -2.71 -5.31
C GLY A 73 2.63 -3.49 -5.47
N ALA A 74 1.73 -3.46 -4.48
CA ALA A 74 0.37 -3.97 -4.68
C ALA A 74 -0.30 -3.25 -5.85
N GLY A 75 -0.85 -4.03 -6.79
CA GLY A 75 -1.43 -3.50 -8.02
C GLY A 75 -0.43 -3.28 -9.16
N PHE A 76 0.83 -3.65 -9.00
CA PHE A 76 1.78 -3.68 -10.12
C PHE A 76 1.45 -4.83 -11.09
N ASP A 77 1.58 -4.55 -12.39
CA ASP A 77 1.56 -5.58 -13.43
C ASP A 77 2.99 -5.97 -13.78
N HIS A 78 3.33 -7.23 -13.58
CA HIS A 78 4.68 -7.76 -13.80
C HIS A 78 5.15 -7.70 -15.25
N ASN A 79 4.26 -7.61 -16.22
CA ASN A 79 4.60 -7.49 -17.63
C ASN A 79 4.86 -6.05 -18.07
N TYR A 80 4.44 -5.08 -17.26
CA TYR A 80 4.66 -3.66 -17.52
C TYR A 80 6.03 -3.21 -16.99
N SER A 81 6.58 -2.20 -17.63
CA SER A 81 7.81 -1.53 -17.20
C SER A 81 7.61 -0.81 -15.85
N GLY A 82 8.71 -0.42 -15.21
CA GLY A 82 8.65 0.42 -14.01
C GLY A 82 7.89 1.72 -14.27
N ARG A 83 8.13 2.35 -15.44
CA ARG A 83 7.43 3.55 -15.89
C ARG A 83 5.92 3.34 -15.96
N GLU A 84 5.46 2.30 -16.65
CA GLU A 84 4.03 2.00 -16.78
C GLU A 84 3.39 1.71 -15.43
N ASN A 85 4.11 1.02 -14.53
CA ASN A 85 3.64 0.74 -13.17
C ASN A 85 3.53 1.98 -12.29
N VAL A 86 4.35 3.03 -12.49
CA VAL A 86 4.16 4.33 -11.83
C VAL A 86 2.78 4.89 -12.14
N PHE A 87 2.39 4.91 -13.41
CA PHE A 87 1.08 5.44 -13.82
C PHE A 87 -0.06 4.53 -13.40
N LEU A 88 0.10 3.21 -13.51
CA LEU A 88 -0.91 2.24 -13.08
C LEU A 88 -1.18 2.35 -11.58
N ASN A 89 -0.13 2.31 -10.77
CA ASN A 89 -0.25 2.36 -9.31
C ASN A 89 -0.73 3.74 -8.84
N GLY A 90 -0.22 4.82 -9.44
CA GLY A 90 -0.69 6.17 -9.14
C GLY A 90 -2.18 6.37 -9.47
N ALA A 91 -2.67 5.77 -10.57
CA ALA A 91 -4.10 5.78 -10.90
C ALA A 91 -4.94 5.00 -9.87
N ILE A 92 -4.45 3.85 -9.39
CA ILE A 92 -5.09 3.08 -8.31
C ILE A 92 -5.17 3.92 -7.02
N LEU A 93 -4.14 4.71 -6.73
CA LEU A 93 -4.12 5.63 -5.59
C LEU A 93 -4.98 6.90 -5.82
N GLY A 94 -5.61 7.04 -7.00
CA GLY A 94 -6.53 8.13 -7.31
C GLY A 94 -5.87 9.42 -7.82
N TYR A 95 -4.65 9.34 -8.37
CA TYR A 95 -3.96 10.47 -8.98
C TYR A 95 -4.18 10.54 -10.48
N SER A 96 -4.26 11.76 -11.03
CA SER A 96 -4.39 11.95 -12.49
C SER A 96 -3.06 11.70 -13.20
N LYS A 97 -3.15 11.38 -14.50
CA LYS A 97 -1.97 11.16 -15.34
C LYS A 97 -1.08 12.41 -15.41
N GLU A 98 -1.68 13.58 -15.51
CA GLU A 98 -0.98 14.86 -15.57
C GLU A 98 -0.18 15.13 -14.30
N PHE A 99 -0.79 14.83 -13.12
CA PHE A 99 -0.11 14.94 -11.85
C PHE A 99 1.07 13.96 -11.75
N LEU A 100 0.86 12.71 -12.15
CA LEU A 100 1.92 11.70 -12.14
C LEU A 100 3.06 12.05 -13.10
N LEU A 101 2.76 12.64 -14.27
CA LEU A 101 3.78 13.15 -15.19
C LEU A 101 4.62 14.24 -14.53
N SER A 102 4.01 15.16 -13.80
CA SER A 102 4.73 16.22 -13.09
C SER A 102 5.63 15.71 -11.95
N LYS A 103 5.33 14.52 -11.41
CA LYS A 103 6.07 13.88 -10.32
C LYS A 103 7.00 12.76 -10.78
N TYR A 104 6.98 12.42 -12.06
CA TYR A 104 7.68 11.25 -12.58
C TYR A 104 9.18 11.30 -12.32
N ASP A 105 9.81 12.41 -12.64
CA ASP A 105 11.26 12.55 -12.48
C ASP A 105 11.68 12.46 -10.99
N GLU A 106 10.87 13.02 -10.08
CA GLU A 106 11.08 12.89 -8.64
C GLU A 106 10.96 11.43 -8.18
N ILE A 107 9.99 10.68 -8.74
CA ILE A 107 9.83 9.25 -8.46
C ILE A 107 11.03 8.44 -8.94
N VAL A 108 11.49 8.70 -10.17
CA VAL A 108 12.66 8.04 -10.76
C VAL A 108 13.92 8.30 -9.92
N GLU A 109 14.17 9.56 -9.57
CA GLU A 109 15.32 9.95 -8.74
C GLU A 109 15.25 9.33 -7.34
N PHE A 110 14.06 9.34 -6.74
CA PHE A 110 13.89 8.78 -5.39
C PHE A 110 14.07 7.26 -5.39
N SER A 111 13.55 6.54 -6.39
CA SER A 111 13.65 5.07 -6.49
C SER A 111 15.07 4.57 -6.76
N GLU A 112 15.94 5.42 -7.31
CA GLU A 112 17.30 5.08 -7.76
C GLU A 112 17.33 3.94 -8.81
N LEU A 113 16.24 3.82 -9.59
CA LEU A 113 16.12 2.75 -10.58
C LEU A 113 16.63 3.16 -11.97
N GLY A 114 16.71 4.47 -12.28
CA GLY A 114 17.32 4.96 -13.52
C GLY A 114 16.81 4.23 -14.77
N ASP A 115 17.75 3.67 -15.55
CA ASP A 115 17.44 2.97 -16.81
C ASP A 115 16.57 1.71 -16.62
N PHE A 116 16.51 1.16 -15.41
CA PHE A 116 15.62 0.02 -15.12
C PHE A 116 14.15 0.41 -15.23
N MET A 117 13.80 1.69 -15.20
CA MET A 117 12.41 2.14 -15.35
C MET A 117 11.74 1.71 -16.66
N GLU A 118 12.52 1.46 -17.72
CA GLU A 118 12.00 1.03 -19.03
C GLU A 118 11.94 -0.51 -19.18
N ILE A 119 12.37 -1.25 -18.14
CA ILE A 119 12.37 -2.72 -18.14
C ILE A 119 11.13 -3.26 -17.42
N PRO A 120 10.49 -4.36 -17.93
CA PRO A 120 9.40 -5.01 -17.23
C PRO A 120 9.76 -5.44 -15.81
N ILE A 121 8.88 -5.15 -14.83
CA ILE A 121 9.18 -5.36 -13.42
C ILE A 121 9.29 -6.84 -13.02
N LYS A 122 8.89 -7.78 -13.87
CA LYS A 122 9.21 -9.21 -13.67
C LYS A 122 10.71 -9.50 -13.60
N ASN A 123 11.54 -8.60 -14.14
CA ASN A 123 12.99 -8.67 -14.09
C ASN A 123 13.59 -7.93 -12.88
N TYR A 124 12.76 -7.30 -12.05
CA TYR A 124 13.21 -6.60 -10.85
C TYR A 124 13.48 -7.59 -9.71
N SER A 125 14.46 -7.24 -8.88
CA SER A 125 14.59 -7.87 -7.57
C SER A 125 13.45 -7.41 -6.64
N SER A 126 13.21 -8.14 -5.55
CA SER A 126 12.23 -7.73 -4.53
C SER A 126 12.55 -6.34 -3.97
N GLY A 127 13.85 -6.01 -3.81
CA GLY A 127 14.30 -4.69 -3.39
C GLY A 127 13.98 -3.59 -4.40
N MET A 128 14.13 -3.83 -5.71
CA MET A 128 13.78 -2.88 -6.76
C MET A 128 12.27 -2.63 -6.80
N ASN A 129 11.46 -3.69 -6.73
CA ASN A 129 10.00 -3.57 -6.66
C ASN A 129 9.56 -2.72 -5.47
N ALA A 130 10.17 -2.97 -4.33
CA ALA A 130 9.86 -2.25 -3.12
C ALA A 130 10.33 -0.79 -3.16
N LYS A 131 11.51 -0.49 -3.75
CA LYS A 131 11.97 0.88 -4.00
C LYS A 131 10.98 1.65 -4.88
N LEU A 132 10.51 1.04 -5.97
CA LEU A 132 9.53 1.65 -6.86
C LEU A 132 8.20 1.93 -6.13
N GLY A 133 7.64 0.91 -5.46
CA GLY A 133 6.37 1.03 -4.74
C GLY A 133 6.42 2.09 -3.64
N PHE A 134 7.51 2.12 -2.86
CA PHE A 134 7.72 3.13 -1.84
C PHE A 134 7.82 4.54 -2.45
N SER A 135 8.57 4.70 -3.55
CA SER A 135 8.75 5.99 -4.21
C SER A 135 7.43 6.54 -4.73
N VAL A 136 6.61 5.72 -5.42
CA VAL A 136 5.29 6.14 -5.89
C VAL A 136 4.42 6.57 -4.71
N ALA A 137 4.33 5.75 -3.66
CA ALA A 137 3.45 6.01 -2.54
C ALA A 137 3.82 7.24 -1.70
N THR A 138 5.10 7.63 -1.66
CA THR A 138 5.58 8.73 -0.81
C THR A 138 5.85 10.05 -1.53
N VAL A 139 6.17 10.00 -2.84
CA VAL A 139 6.39 11.21 -3.64
C VAL A 139 5.07 11.92 -3.95
N VAL A 140 3.98 11.17 -4.05
CA VAL A 140 2.63 11.73 -4.31
C VAL A 140 1.97 12.40 -3.11
N GLU A 141 2.61 12.38 -1.94
CA GLU A 141 2.17 13.07 -0.70
C GLU A 141 0.69 12.79 -0.35
N PRO A 142 0.38 11.59 0.16
CA PRO A 142 -0.99 11.24 0.54
C PRO A 142 -1.45 12.01 1.78
N ASP A 143 -2.76 12.12 1.99
CA ASP A 143 -3.36 12.71 3.20
C ASP A 143 -3.28 11.76 4.40
N ILE A 144 -3.30 10.45 4.14
CA ILE A 144 -3.27 9.39 5.16
C ILE A 144 -2.23 8.35 4.78
N LEU A 145 -1.28 8.10 5.68
CA LEU A 145 -0.22 7.12 5.50
C LEU A 145 -0.46 5.93 6.44
N ILE A 146 -0.60 4.74 5.87
CA ILE A 146 -0.73 3.50 6.64
C ILE A 146 0.55 2.69 6.50
N LEU A 147 1.24 2.48 7.64
CA LEU A 147 2.51 1.74 7.70
C LEU A 147 2.28 0.37 8.38
N ASP A 148 2.88 -0.67 7.84
CA ASP A 148 3.09 -1.95 8.54
C ASP A 148 4.61 -2.16 8.67
N GLU A 149 5.12 -3.16 9.31
CA GLU A 149 6.55 -3.42 9.62
C GLU A 149 7.56 -3.28 8.45
N ILE A 150 7.17 -2.70 7.33
CA ILE A 150 7.84 -2.69 6.00
C ILE A 150 9.03 -1.70 5.91
N LEU A 151 9.44 -1.05 6.98
CA LEU A 151 10.56 -0.09 6.93
C LEU A 151 11.94 -0.72 6.66
N SER A 152 12.02 -2.04 6.53
CA SER A 152 13.26 -2.78 6.22
C SER A 152 13.46 -3.04 4.72
N VAL A 153 12.94 -2.18 3.84
CA VAL A 153 12.93 -2.39 2.39
C VAL A 153 14.18 -1.82 1.73
N GLY A 154 14.73 -2.58 0.78
CA GLY A 154 15.90 -2.17 0.00
C GLY A 154 17.22 -2.33 0.77
N ASP A 155 18.26 -1.68 0.25
CA ASP A 155 19.56 -1.62 0.91
C ASP A 155 19.58 -0.59 2.05
N VAL A 156 20.65 -0.62 2.85
CA VAL A 156 20.81 0.26 4.04
C VAL A 156 20.69 1.74 3.66
N LYS A 157 21.20 2.14 2.49
CA LYS A 157 21.14 3.52 2.02
C LYS A 157 19.70 3.94 1.73
N PHE A 158 18.95 3.10 1.05
CA PHE A 158 17.54 3.35 0.75
C PHE A 158 16.66 3.33 2.01
N GLN A 159 16.94 2.45 2.96
CA GLN A 159 16.25 2.43 4.27
C GLN A 159 16.41 3.76 5.01
N LYS A 160 17.62 4.33 5.04
CA LYS A 160 17.85 5.64 5.62
C LYS A 160 17.06 6.73 4.89
N LYS A 161 17.16 6.78 3.55
CA LYS A 161 16.45 7.74 2.70
C LYS A 161 14.94 7.68 2.89
N SER A 162 14.39 6.46 2.94
CA SER A 162 12.96 6.20 3.19
C SER A 162 12.53 6.65 4.58
N GLY A 163 13.33 6.36 5.60
CA GLY A 163 13.08 6.82 6.97
C GLY A 163 13.08 8.34 7.10
N ASP A 164 13.98 9.03 6.42
CA ASP A 164 14.05 10.49 6.42
C ASP A 164 12.86 11.11 5.67
N LYS A 165 12.43 10.52 4.54
CA LYS A 165 11.21 10.93 3.81
C LYS A 165 9.95 10.79 4.69
N LEU A 166 9.79 9.65 5.37
CA LEU A 166 8.66 9.44 6.28
C LEU A 166 8.65 10.42 7.45
N LYS A 167 9.82 10.73 8.05
CA LYS A 167 9.92 11.75 9.10
C LYS A 167 9.52 13.14 8.59
N SER A 168 9.94 13.49 7.37
CA SER A 168 9.55 14.75 6.73
C SER A 168 8.06 14.84 6.52
N MET A 169 7.42 13.78 5.97
CA MET A 169 5.98 13.71 5.77
C MET A 169 5.22 13.82 7.09
N MET A 170 5.66 13.12 8.13
CA MET A 170 5.09 13.23 9.46
C MET A 170 5.25 14.64 10.06
N GLY A 171 6.31 15.38 9.71
CA GLY A 171 6.53 16.76 10.13
C GLY A 171 5.62 17.76 9.42
N SER A 172 5.19 17.47 8.19
CA SER A 172 4.31 18.32 7.38
C SER A 172 2.81 18.15 7.63
N GLY A 173 2.43 17.25 8.56
CA GLY A 173 1.02 17.08 8.97
C GLY A 173 0.24 16.05 8.18
N VAL A 174 0.95 15.10 7.52
CA VAL A 174 0.36 13.86 6.97
C VAL A 174 -0.05 12.92 8.09
#